data_2df6e7084d68c463b007ad01d746ce5b
#
_entry.id   2df6e7084d68c463b007ad01d746ce5b
#
_cell.length_a   1.000
_cell.length_b   1.000
_cell.length_c   1.000
_cell.angle_alpha   90.00
_cell.angle_beta   90.00
_cell.angle_gamma   90.00
#
_symmetry.space_group_name_H-M   'P 1'
#
loop_
_entity.id
_entity.type
_entity.pdbx_description
1 polymer ?
#
loop_
_entity_poly.entity_id
_entity_poly.type
_entity_poly.pdbx_seq_one_letter_code
_entity_poly.pdbx_strand_id
1 'polypeptide(L)'
;MANEALADIRQLSPEEHWTHFAKSWRALKTYTYLGKGTPFLDTGVTETTMPLRHDMRNAGGGIMAAPLCILAPEPEWRDDECVPAPVTMTYAVLDPALDVKRLQVFREVISIGRSMGFSRSRIVDADDHGRIIALSTGSGVSLGGVPPGFHPVDNPVNDAEDTPDLPPLRDVFGVRPHGDGRLAIDKVTPAIATPHSALHQGALNIALEAAAMDELARVTTSAAYQVQHYTVLMVKPGYTGPFVARAEVINPEGEVCGVEMTMTDEGAGQRVIATASATFRRSVGRS
;
A
#
# COMPACT_ATOMS: atom_id res chain seq x y z
N MET A 1 -22.78 1.06 18.44
CA MET A 1 -23.17 0.30 17.24
C MET A 1 -22.34 -0.96 17.23
N ALA A 2 -22.96 -2.12 17.14
CA ALA A 2 -22.27 -3.41 17.17
C ALA A 2 -21.22 -3.46 16.05
N ASN A 3 -20.02 -3.92 16.42
CA ASN A 3 -18.95 -4.22 15.50
C ASN A 3 -19.44 -5.41 14.65
N GLU A 4 -20.08 -5.17 13.50
CA GLU A 4 -20.35 -6.23 12.54
C GLU A 4 -19.00 -6.88 12.23
N ALA A 5 -18.86 -8.14 12.64
CA ALA A 5 -17.70 -8.92 12.26
C ALA A 5 -17.60 -8.91 10.72
N LEU A 6 -16.46 -8.58 10.20
CA LEU A 6 -16.23 -8.59 8.76
C LEU A 6 -16.48 -10.02 8.26
N ALA A 7 -17.41 -10.18 7.31
CA ALA A 7 -17.68 -11.48 6.73
C ALA A 7 -16.52 -11.94 5.85
N ASP A 8 -16.15 -13.22 5.94
CA ASP A 8 -15.18 -13.81 5.04
C ASP A 8 -15.87 -14.21 3.73
N ILE A 9 -15.59 -13.51 2.63
CA ILE A 9 -16.23 -13.74 1.33
C ILE A 9 -16.07 -15.17 0.81
N ARG A 10 -15.05 -15.90 1.28
CA ARG A 10 -14.82 -17.31 0.88
C ARG A 10 -15.88 -18.26 1.42
N GLN A 11 -16.68 -17.82 2.39
CA GLN A 11 -17.75 -18.61 3.03
C GLN A 11 -19.14 -18.20 2.55
N LEU A 12 -19.22 -17.21 1.66
CA LEU A 12 -20.48 -16.67 1.15
C LEU A 12 -20.91 -17.39 -0.14
N SER A 13 -22.21 -17.38 -0.42
CA SER A 13 -22.72 -17.76 -1.75
C SER A 13 -22.16 -16.81 -2.83
N PRO A 14 -22.13 -17.21 -4.11
CA PRO A 14 -21.63 -16.32 -5.18
C PRO A 14 -22.32 -14.95 -5.24
N GLU A 15 -23.62 -14.90 -4.99
CA GLU A 15 -24.39 -13.64 -4.99
C GLU A 15 -24.03 -12.76 -3.80
N GLU A 16 -23.96 -13.32 -2.60
CA GLU A 16 -23.53 -12.63 -1.39
C GLU A 16 -22.07 -12.19 -1.48
N HIS A 17 -21.20 -13.03 -2.10
CA HIS A 17 -19.79 -12.72 -2.33
C HIS A 17 -19.63 -11.38 -3.04
N TRP A 18 -20.29 -11.18 -4.18
CA TRP A 18 -20.13 -9.96 -4.97
C TRP A 18 -20.70 -8.73 -4.28
N THR A 19 -21.82 -8.88 -3.59
CA THR A 19 -22.40 -7.80 -2.79
C THR A 19 -21.44 -7.37 -1.67
N HIS A 20 -20.87 -8.34 -0.96
CA HIS A 20 -19.91 -8.09 0.11
C HIS A 20 -18.59 -7.52 -0.43
N PHE A 21 -18.09 -8.07 -1.53
CA PHE A 21 -16.87 -7.58 -2.19
C PHE A 21 -17.01 -6.10 -2.56
N ALA A 22 -18.09 -5.73 -3.25
CA ALA A 22 -18.34 -4.35 -3.65
C ALA A 22 -18.44 -3.40 -2.44
N LYS A 23 -19.12 -3.82 -1.37
CA LYS A 23 -19.22 -3.05 -0.12
C LYS A 23 -17.85 -2.85 0.52
N SER A 24 -17.06 -3.91 0.65
CA SER A 24 -15.72 -3.88 1.26
C SER A 24 -14.76 -3.03 0.43
N TRP A 25 -14.78 -3.21 -0.89
CA TRP A 25 -13.93 -2.46 -1.83
C TRP A 25 -14.18 -0.95 -1.75
N ARG A 26 -15.45 -0.54 -1.78
CA ARG A 26 -15.84 0.87 -1.69
C ARG A 26 -15.56 1.51 -0.32
N ALA A 27 -15.42 0.71 0.72
CA ALA A 27 -15.10 1.23 2.06
C ALA A 27 -13.61 1.52 2.26
N LEU A 28 -12.73 1.00 1.40
CA LEU A 28 -11.28 1.13 1.55
C LEU A 28 -10.82 2.58 1.46
N LYS A 29 -10.02 3.01 2.42
CA LYS A 29 -9.37 4.33 2.43
C LYS A 29 -8.45 4.57 1.23
N THR A 30 -7.97 3.51 0.60
CA THR A 30 -7.26 3.56 -0.68
C THR A 30 -8.06 4.33 -1.74
N TYR A 31 -9.37 4.18 -1.76
CA TYR A 31 -10.27 4.85 -2.71
C TYR A 31 -10.93 6.07 -2.09
N THR A 32 -11.49 5.93 -0.89
CA THR A 32 -12.30 6.99 -0.27
C THR A 32 -11.49 8.16 0.27
N TYR A 33 -10.23 7.92 0.64
CA TYR A 33 -9.36 8.95 1.19
C TYR A 33 -8.19 9.32 0.25
N LEU A 34 -7.46 8.31 -0.28
CA LEU A 34 -6.33 8.58 -1.15
C LEU A 34 -6.74 8.95 -2.58
N GLY A 35 -7.98 8.69 -2.96
CA GLY A 35 -8.50 9.04 -4.28
C GLY A 35 -7.94 8.20 -5.43
N LYS A 36 -7.47 6.98 -5.15
CA LYS A 36 -7.01 6.09 -6.20
C LYS A 36 -8.16 5.76 -7.14
N GLY A 37 -8.04 6.13 -8.41
CA GLY A 37 -8.85 5.65 -9.52
C GLY A 37 -8.21 4.40 -10.10
N THR A 38 -8.98 3.34 -10.28
CA THR A 38 -8.48 2.11 -10.89
C THR A 38 -9.57 1.43 -11.68
N PRO A 39 -9.25 0.94 -12.90
CA PRO A 39 -10.16 0.04 -13.57
C PRO A 39 -10.28 -1.24 -12.75
N PHE A 40 -11.47 -1.59 -12.40
CA PHE A 40 -11.78 -2.90 -11.85
C PHE A 40 -12.92 -3.46 -12.69
N LEU A 41 -12.56 -4.28 -13.68
CA LEU A 41 -13.48 -4.99 -14.56
C LEU A 41 -14.52 -4.06 -15.21
N ASP A 42 -14.25 -3.59 -16.37
CA ASP A 42 -15.18 -2.88 -17.27
C ASP A 42 -16.07 -1.79 -16.61
N THR A 43 -15.49 -1.04 -15.67
CA THR A 43 -16.19 0.06 -14.95
C THR A 43 -16.20 1.37 -15.75
N GLY A 44 -15.57 1.41 -16.92
CA GLY A 44 -15.33 2.64 -17.68
C GLY A 44 -14.13 3.46 -17.17
N VAL A 45 -13.50 3.07 -16.08
CA VAL A 45 -12.21 3.63 -15.66
C VAL A 45 -11.11 2.95 -16.47
N THR A 46 -10.37 3.72 -17.26
CA THR A 46 -9.34 3.19 -18.18
C THR A 46 -7.93 3.29 -17.63
N GLU A 47 -7.74 4.06 -16.57
CA GLU A 47 -6.41 4.41 -16.06
C GLU A 47 -6.34 4.26 -14.55
N THR A 48 -5.20 3.77 -14.05
CA THR A 48 -4.90 3.79 -12.62
C THR A 48 -4.14 5.08 -12.30
N THR A 49 -4.80 5.97 -11.59
CA THR A 49 -4.25 7.27 -11.16
C THR A 49 -4.46 7.50 -9.67
N MET A 50 -3.69 8.40 -9.09
CA MET A 50 -3.88 8.85 -7.70
C MET A 50 -3.34 10.28 -7.53
N PRO A 51 -4.07 11.18 -6.86
CA PRO A 51 -3.51 12.48 -6.50
C PRO A 51 -2.30 12.29 -5.57
N LEU A 52 -1.32 13.17 -5.66
CA LEU A 52 -0.15 13.17 -4.79
C LEU A 52 -0.15 14.43 -3.91
N ARG A 53 -0.74 14.29 -2.73
CA ARG A 53 -0.92 15.36 -1.76
C ARG A 53 0.25 15.43 -0.78
N HIS A 54 0.32 16.51 0.01
CA HIS A 54 1.38 16.71 1.00
C HIS A 54 1.40 15.63 2.10
N ASP A 55 0.25 15.07 2.50
CA ASP A 55 0.17 14.00 3.49
C ASP A 55 0.73 12.65 3.00
N MET A 56 0.98 12.51 1.70
CA MET A 56 1.65 11.37 1.06
C MET A 56 3.15 11.58 0.88
N ARG A 57 3.69 12.65 1.47
CA ARG A 57 5.09 13.05 1.34
C ARG A 57 5.82 12.93 2.67
N ASN A 58 7.11 12.66 2.59
CA ASN A 58 7.99 12.69 3.75
C ASN A 58 8.36 14.14 4.13
N ALA A 59 9.08 14.31 5.24
CA ALA A 59 9.51 15.64 5.74
C ALA A 59 10.38 16.43 4.74
N GLY A 60 11.02 15.77 3.79
CA GLY A 60 11.78 16.40 2.69
C GLY A 60 10.93 16.78 1.48
N GLY A 61 9.61 16.58 1.54
CA GLY A 61 8.65 16.86 0.47
C GLY A 61 8.57 15.77 -0.61
N GLY A 62 9.45 14.76 -0.56
CA GLY A 62 9.44 13.67 -1.54
C GLY A 62 8.36 12.63 -1.25
N ILE A 63 7.99 11.88 -2.28
CA ILE A 63 7.00 10.83 -2.17
C ILE A 63 7.41 9.75 -1.17
N MET A 64 6.46 9.27 -0.39
CA MET A 64 6.60 8.10 0.46
C MET A 64 6.47 6.81 -0.35
N ALA A 65 7.01 5.69 0.14
CA ALA A 65 6.91 4.38 -0.52
C ALA A 65 5.50 3.77 -0.42
N ALA A 66 4.81 3.94 0.71
CA ALA A 66 3.48 3.38 0.91
C ALA A 66 2.44 3.86 -0.11
N PRO A 67 2.38 5.14 -0.53
CA PRO A 67 1.55 5.58 -1.65
C PRO A 67 1.86 4.85 -2.97
N LEU A 68 3.13 4.55 -3.27
CA LEU A 68 3.51 3.78 -4.47
C LEU A 68 2.99 2.34 -4.38
N CYS A 69 3.10 1.71 -3.20
CA CYS A 69 2.55 0.38 -2.95
C CYS A 69 1.03 0.34 -3.11
N ILE A 70 0.34 1.41 -2.71
CA ILE A 70 -1.10 1.52 -2.83
C ILE A 70 -1.51 1.74 -4.29
N LEU A 71 -0.76 2.56 -5.01
CA LEU A 71 -1.06 2.90 -6.40
C LEU A 71 -0.86 1.71 -7.34
N ALA A 72 0.24 0.95 -7.17
CA ALA A 72 0.62 -0.17 -8.03
C ALA A 72 0.89 -1.45 -7.19
N PRO A 73 -0.13 -2.04 -6.54
CA PRO A 73 0.07 -3.01 -5.46
C PRO A 73 0.38 -4.43 -5.92
N GLU A 74 0.05 -4.80 -7.14
CA GLU A 74 0.01 -6.21 -7.53
C GLU A 74 0.16 -6.40 -9.03
N PRO A 75 0.52 -7.63 -9.47
CA PRO A 75 0.47 -7.97 -10.89
C PRO A 75 -0.95 -7.87 -11.40
N GLU A 76 -1.08 -7.49 -12.64
CA GLU A 76 -2.35 -7.52 -13.34
C GLU A 76 -2.67 -8.97 -13.71
N TRP A 77 -3.84 -9.44 -13.30
CA TRP A 77 -4.39 -10.73 -13.64
C TRP A 77 -5.61 -10.51 -14.55
N ARG A 78 -6.00 -11.56 -15.22
CA ARG A 78 -7.31 -11.59 -15.85
C ARG A 78 -8.34 -11.78 -14.75
N ASP A 79 -9.06 -10.73 -14.46
CA ASP A 79 -9.97 -10.63 -13.31
C ASP A 79 -11.15 -11.60 -13.37
N ASP A 80 -11.44 -12.11 -14.58
CA ASP A 80 -12.45 -13.14 -14.83
C ASP A 80 -11.96 -14.58 -14.51
N GLU A 81 -10.67 -14.78 -14.26
CA GLU A 81 -10.09 -16.11 -14.09
C GLU A 81 -9.66 -16.39 -12.65
N CYS A 82 -9.12 -15.39 -11.93
CA CYS A 82 -8.61 -15.62 -10.59
C CYS A 82 -8.63 -14.39 -9.68
N VAL A 83 -8.63 -14.61 -8.39
CA VAL A 83 -8.47 -13.57 -7.36
C VAL A 83 -6.98 -13.42 -7.04
N PRO A 84 -6.33 -12.31 -7.39
CA PRO A 84 -4.92 -12.12 -7.13
C PRO A 84 -4.66 -11.69 -5.68
N ALA A 85 -3.49 -12.08 -5.17
CA ALA A 85 -2.93 -11.55 -3.94
C ALA A 85 -1.44 -11.25 -4.12
N PRO A 86 -0.97 -10.06 -3.73
CA PRO A 86 0.44 -9.72 -3.86
C PRO A 86 1.30 -10.59 -2.93
N VAL A 87 2.46 -11.01 -3.42
CA VAL A 87 3.48 -11.73 -2.63
C VAL A 87 4.71 -10.87 -2.47
N THR A 88 5.17 -10.26 -3.55
CA THR A 88 6.33 -9.36 -3.54
C THR A 88 6.01 -8.11 -4.33
N MET A 89 6.39 -6.97 -3.78
CA MET A 89 6.34 -5.69 -4.48
C MET A 89 7.66 -4.95 -4.24
N THR A 90 8.26 -4.47 -5.32
CA THR A 90 9.53 -3.74 -5.29
C THR A 90 9.39 -2.44 -6.06
N TYR A 91 9.90 -1.35 -5.50
CA TYR A 91 9.86 -0.01 -6.08
C TYR A 91 11.25 0.60 -6.08
N ALA A 92 11.71 1.04 -7.25
CA ALA A 92 12.89 1.89 -7.40
C ALA A 92 12.42 3.32 -7.68
N VAL A 93 12.62 4.23 -6.74
CA VAL A 93 12.21 5.63 -6.85
C VAL A 93 13.31 6.40 -7.57
N LEU A 94 12.99 6.97 -8.74
CA LEU A 94 13.90 7.68 -9.61
C LEU A 94 13.81 9.21 -9.44
N ASP A 95 12.61 9.69 -9.12
CA ASP A 95 12.28 11.10 -8.91
C ASP A 95 11.52 11.26 -7.59
N PRO A 96 11.90 12.16 -6.69
CA PRO A 96 11.18 12.40 -5.44
C PRO A 96 9.79 13.03 -5.64
N ALA A 97 9.41 13.38 -6.85
CA ALA A 97 8.10 13.91 -7.22
C ALA A 97 7.69 15.18 -6.45
N LEU A 98 8.63 16.09 -6.15
CA LEU A 98 8.43 17.23 -5.26
C LEU A 98 7.27 18.15 -5.67
N ASP A 99 7.05 18.33 -6.96
CA ASP A 99 6.07 19.22 -7.58
C ASP A 99 4.96 18.48 -8.35
N VAL A 100 4.97 17.16 -8.35
CA VAL A 100 3.97 16.33 -9.02
C VAL A 100 2.66 16.36 -8.23
N LYS A 101 1.56 16.54 -8.92
CA LYS A 101 0.21 16.63 -8.32
C LYS A 101 -0.60 15.33 -8.46
N ARG A 102 -0.31 14.53 -9.48
CA ARG A 102 -1.03 13.29 -9.78
C ARG A 102 -0.06 12.28 -10.37
N LEU A 103 -0.22 11.06 -9.96
CA LEU A 103 0.52 9.91 -10.48
C LEU A 103 -0.38 9.07 -11.38
N GLN A 104 0.24 8.47 -12.41
CA GLN A 104 -0.39 7.48 -13.29
C GLN A 104 0.47 6.23 -13.38
N VAL A 105 -0.17 5.07 -13.54
CA VAL A 105 0.52 3.78 -13.66
C VAL A 105 0.32 3.21 -15.05
N PHE A 106 1.44 2.85 -15.67
CA PHE A 106 1.47 1.99 -16.86
C PHE A 106 1.98 0.62 -16.45
N ARG A 107 1.11 -0.37 -16.50
CA ARG A 107 1.39 -1.74 -16.07
C ARG A 107 1.59 -2.65 -17.26
N GLU A 108 2.53 -3.59 -17.11
CA GLU A 108 2.80 -4.64 -18.09
C GLU A 108 2.81 -6.00 -17.39
N VAL A 109 1.99 -6.91 -17.86
CA VAL A 109 2.02 -8.31 -17.45
C VAL A 109 3.19 -8.98 -18.14
N ILE A 110 4.12 -9.53 -17.36
CA ILE A 110 5.28 -10.26 -17.87
C ILE A 110 4.91 -11.71 -18.13
N SER A 111 4.24 -12.32 -17.15
CA SER A 111 3.83 -13.73 -17.25
C SER A 111 2.75 -14.03 -16.23
N ILE A 112 1.76 -14.82 -16.62
CA ILE A 112 0.78 -15.41 -15.72
C ILE A 112 0.90 -16.92 -15.84
N GLY A 113 1.31 -17.56 -14.75
CA GLY A 113 1.35 -19.00 -14.61
C GLY A 113 0.12 -19.54 -13.88
N ARG A 114 0.08 -20.84 -13.67
CA ARG A 114 -1.03 -21.52 -12.99
C ARG A 114 -1.28 -21.01 -11.56
N SER A 115 -0.22 -20.68 -10.83
CA SER A 115 -0.28 -20.30 -9.41
C SER A 115 0.33 -18.94 -9.11
N MET A 116 1.14 -18.40 -10.01
CA MET A 116 1.83 -17.13 -9.82
C MET A 116 1.79 -16.28 -11.09
N GLY A 117 1.71 -14.96 -10.89
CA GLY A 117 1.85 -13.96 -11.94
C GLY A 117 2.96 -12.98 -11.60
N PHE A 118 3.50 -12.37 -12.64
CA PHE A 118 4.58 -11.39 -12.59
C PHE A 118 4.24 -10.20 -13.44
N SER A 119 4.45 -9.02 -12.90
CA SER A 119 4.24 -7.75 -13.62
C SER A 119 5.36 -6.77 -13.35
N ARG A 120 5.43 -5.76 -14.19
CA ARG A 120 6.17 -4.55 -13.93
C ARG A 120 5.31 -3.33 -14.22
N SER A 121 5.64 -2.20 -13.62
CA SER A 121 4.93 -0.96 -13.89
C SER A 121 5.91 0.22 -13.95
N ARG A 122 5.49 1.24 -14.70
CA ARG A 122 6.07 2.58 -14.64
C ARG A 122 5.05 3.48 -13.95
N ILE A 123 5.49 4.17 -12.92
CA ILE A 123 4.72 5.19 -12.23
C ILE A 123 5.26 6.53 -12.72
N VAL A 124 4.42 7.34 -13.29
CA VAL A 124 4.79 8.60 -13.95
C VAL A 124 4.03 9.78 -13.38
N ASP A 125 4.49 10.98 -13.66
CA ASP A 125 3.68 12.18 -13.54
C ASP A 125 2.54 12.13 -14.56
N ALA A 126 1.29 12.28 -14.10
CA ALA A 126 0.13 12.22 -14.97
C ALA A 126 0.06 13.39 -15.99
N ASP A 127 0.72 14.51 -15.68
CA ASP A 127 0.80 15.68 -16.56
C ASP A 127 1.99 15.61 -17.54
N ASP A 128 3.00 14.75 -17.25
CA ASP A 128 4.17 14.51 -18.09
C ASP A 128 4.58 13.03 -18.04
N HIS A 129 4.06 12.24 -18.96
CA HIS A 129 4.36 10.81 -19.04
C HIS A 129 5.84 10.48 -19.35
N GLY A 130 6.62 11.46 -19.79
CA GLY A 130 8.06 11.32 -19.96
C GLY A 130 8.82 11.35 -18.62
N ARG A 131 8.20 11.91 -17.58
CA ARG A 131 8.75 12.01 -16.22
C ARG A 131 8.43 10.76 -15.42
N ILE A 132 9.38 9.84 -15.32
CA ILE A 132 9.23 8.58 -14.59
C ILE A 132 9.57 8.81 -13.12
N ILE A 133 8.59 8.60 -12.23
CA ILE A 133 8.74 8.76 -10.78
C ILE A 133 9.31 7.49 -10.17
N ALA A 134 8.76 6.33 -10.54
CA ALA A 134 9.25 5.05 -10.03
C ALA A 134 9.05 3.92 -11.04
N LEU A 135 9.90 2.91 -10.91
CA LEU A 135 9.74 1.60 -11.54
C LEU A 135 9.30 0.61 -10.48
N SER A 136 8.36 -0.26 -10.81
CA SER A 136 7.97 -1.35 -9.92
C SER A 136 8.00 -2.69 -10.62
N THR A 137 8.24 -3.72 -9.82
CA THR A 137 8.06 -5.12 -10.20
C THR A 137 7.31 -5.82 -9.09
N GLY A 138 6.47 -6.76 -9.44
CA GLY A 138 5.68 -7.51 -8.47
C GLY A 138 5.41 -8.94 -8.91
N SER A 139 5.14 -9.76 -7.91
CA SER A 139 4.61 -11.10 -8.09
C SER A 139 3.44 -11.32 -7.15
N GLY A 140 2.50 -12.11 -7.60
CA GLY A 140 1.33 -12.49 -6.83
C GLY A 140 0.96 -13.95 -7.03
N VAL A 141 0.08 -14.43 -6.17
CA VAL A 141 -0.50 -15.77 -6.26
C VAL A 141 -2.00 -15.68 -6.49
N SER A 142 -2.58 -16.72 -7.11
CA SER A 142 -4.03 -16.87 -7.18
C SER A 142 -4.56 -17.42 -5.86
N LEU A 143 -5.55 -16.76 -5.28
CA LEU A 143 -6.31 -17.25 -4.11
C LEU A 143 -7.46 -18.20 -4.51
N GLY A 144 -7.70 -18.39 -5.79
CA GLY A 144 -8.77 -19.21 -6.33
C GLY A 144 -9.44 -18.55 -7.53
N GLY A 145 -10.42 -19.24 -8.12
CA GLY A 145 -11.21 -18.71 -9.22
C GLY A 145 -12.15 -17.58 -8.77
N VAL A 146 -12.47 -16.70 -9.69
CA VAL A 146 -13.51 -15.68 -9.48
C VAL A 146 -14.87 -16.38 -9.42
N PRO A 147 -15.70 -16.15 -8.41
CA PRO A 147 -17.04 -16.72 -8.34
C PRO A 147 -17.92 -16.30 -9.51
N PRO A 148 -18.85 -17.15 -9.96
CA PRO A 148 -19.77 -16.81 -11.04
C PRO A 148 -20.65 -15.62 -10.69
N GLY A 149 -21.22 -14.94 -11.70
CA GLY A 149 -22.11 -13.80 -11.50
C GLY A 149 -21.37 -12.49 -11.20
N PHE A 150 -20.15 -12.37 -11.68
CA PHE A 150 -19.32 -11.19 -11.48
C PHE A 150 -20.04 -9.89 -11.83
N HIS A 151 -19.92 -8.91 -10.94
CA HIS A 151 -20.43 -7.55 -11.16
C HIS A 151 -19.30 -6.54 -11.04
N PRO A 152 -19.14 -5.63 -12.03
CA PRO A 152 -18.19 -4.53 -11.95
C PRO A 152 -18.36 -3.71 -10.67
N VAL A 153 -17.27 -3.35 -10.04
CA VAL A 153 -17.27 -2.45 -8.90
C VAL A 153 -16.75 -1.10 -9.36
N ASP A 154 -17.62 -0.11 -9.33
CA ASP A 154 -17.26 1.26 -9.64
C ASP A 154 -16.45 1.88 -8.50
N ASN A 155 -15.24 2.35 -8.81
CA ASN A 155 -14.42 3.17 -7.95
C ASN A 155 -14.16 4.49 -8.66
N PRO A 156 -15.06 5.46 -8.51
CA PRO A 156 -14.86 6.77 -9.09
C PRO A 156 -13.57 7.37 -8.53
N VAL A 157 -12.83 8.06 -9.42
CA VAL A 157 -11.70 8.88 -9.00
C VAL A 157 -12.22 9.91 -8.02
N ASN A 158 -11.70 9.91 -6.81
CA ASN A 158 -11.97 10.96 -5.85
C ASN A 158 -10.82 11.97 -5.93
N ASP A 159 -11.12 13.15 -6.45
CA ASP A 159 -10.19 14.29 -6.46
C ASP A 159 -10.14 14.90 -5.04
N ALA A 160 -9.55 14.16 -4.11
CA ALA A 160 -9.33 14.64 -2.76
C ALA A 160 -8.42 15.87 -2.80
N GLU A 161 -8.94 16.99 -2.33
CA GLU A 161 -8.24 18.27 -2.32
C GLU A 161 -7.00 18.21 -1.40
N ASP A 162 -5.90 18.81 -1.86
CA ASP A 162 -4.68 18.93 -1.06
C ASP A 162 -4.78 20.16 -0.16
N THR A 163 -5.26 19.97 1.07
CA THR A 163 -5.43 21.05 2.05
C THR A 163 -4.38 20.94 3.16
N PRO A 164 -3.87 22.08 3.70
CA PRO A 164 -2.79 22.06 4.70
C PRO A 164 -3.11 21.36 6.03
N ASP A 165 -4.38 21.11 6.30
CA ASP A 165 -4.89 20.49 7.52
C ASP A 165 -5.10 18.98 7.41
N LEU A 166 -4.73 18.34 6.29
CA LEU A 166 -4.79 16.91 6.17
C LEU A 166 -3.91 16.23 7.24
N PRO A 167 -4.47 15.28 8.01
CA PRO A 167 -3.69 14.58 9.02
C PRO A 167 -2.64 13.65 8.38
N PRO A 168 -1.54 13.34 9.08
CA PRO A 168 -0.57 12.35 8.61
C PRO A 168 -1.24 11.03 8.23
N LEU A 169 -0.79 10.40 7.14
CA LEU A 169 -1.38 9.12 6.66
C LEU A 169 -1.45 8.06 7.75
N ARG A 170 -0.42 7.96 8.60
CA ARG A 170 -0.40 7.00 9.70
C ARG A 170 -1.61 7.16 10.61
N ASP A 171 -2.03 8.41 10.89
CA ASP A 171 -3.19 8.69 11.74
C ASP A 171 -4.51 8.33 11.07
N VAL A 172 -4.61 8.63 9.77
CA VAL A 172 -5.77 8.25 8.95
C VAL A 172 -5.97 6.74 8.93
N PHE A 173 -4.90 5.98 8.78
CA PHE A 173 -4.96 4.51 8.70
C PHE A 173 -4.93 3.82 10.06
N GLY A 174 -5.00 4.58 11.16
CA GLY A 174 -5.14 4.04 12.50
C GLY A 174 -3.85 3.49 13.10
N VAL A 175 -2.69 3.90 12.56
CA VAL A 175 -1.38 3.56 13.13
C VAL A 175 -1.16 4.40 14.39
N ARG A 176 -0.85 3.75 15.50
CA ARG A 176 -0.70 4.38 16.83
C ARG A 176 0.56 3.88 17.52
N PRO A 177 1.15 4.66 18.45
CA PRO A 177 2.21 4.17 19.32
C PRO A 177 1.75 2.92 20.08
N HIS A 178 2.63 1.93 20.16
CA HIS A 178 2.40 0.66 20.83
C HIS A 178 3.66 0.30 21.60
N GLY A 179 3.69 0.41 22.89
CA GLY A 179 4.81 0.14 23.79
C GLY A 179 6.22 0.00 23.17
N ASP A 180 7.25 0.33 23.84
CA ASP A 180 8.65 0.16 23.42
C ASP A 180 9.03 0.89 22.10
N GLY A 181 8.37 2.01 21.77
CA GLY A 181 8.64 2.79 20.57
C GLY A 181 8.16 2.14 19.26
N ARG A 182 7.39 1.07 19.34
CA ARG A 182 6.76 0.41 18.19
C ARG A 182 5.49 1.13 17.75
N LEU A 183 5.03 0.83 16.54
CA LEU A 183 3.75 1.30 16.01
C LEU A 183 2.81 0.11 15.79
N ALA A 184 1.50 0.32 15.99
CA ALA A 184 0.53 -0.73 15.71
C ALA A 184 -0.76 -0.20 15.09
N ILE A 185 -1.45 -1.10 14.39
CA ILE A 185 -2.87 -1.01 14.04
C ILE A 185 -3.59 -2.01 14.93
N ASP A 186 -4.52 -1.54 15.78
CA ASP A 186 -5.14 -2.37 16.82
C ASP A 186 -5.93 -3.54 16.24
N LYS A 187 -6.73 -3.29 15.21
CA LYS A 187 -7.60 -4.28 14.59
C LYS A 187 -7.98 -3.92 13.16
N VAL A 188 -8.40 -4.91 12.40
CA VAL A 188 -8.99 -4.69 11.08
C VAL A 188 -10.33 -3.97 11.20
N THR A 189 -10.55 -2.97 10.35
CA THR A 189 -11.83 -2.27 10.18
C THR A 189 -12.22 -2.29 8.70
N PRO A 190 -13.50 -2.09 8.33
CA PRO A 190 -13.91 -2.07 6.92
C PRO A 190 -13.10 -1.11 6.04
N ALA A 191 -12.61 -0.02 6.62
CA ALA A 191 -11.83 1.00 5.91
C ALA A 191 -10.40 0.57 5.55
N ILE A 192 -9.89 -0.50 6.17
CA ILE A 192 -8.54 -1.03 5.99
C ILE A 192 -8.50 -2.55 5.83
N ALA A 193 -9.64 -3.16 5.51
CA ALA A 193 -9.77 -4.60 5.31
C ALA A 193 -9.74 -4.99 3.84
N THR A 194 -9.08 -6.09 3.53
CA THR A 194 -9.35 -6.78 2.26
C THR A 194 -10.77 -7.37 2.27
N PRO A 195 -11.34 -7.71 1.11
CA PRO A 195 -12.62 -8.44 1.07
C PRO A 195 -12.62 -9.77 1.82
N HIS A 196 -11.44 -10.36 2.07
CA HIS A 196 -11.27 -11.56 2.91
C HIS A 196 -11.10 -11.25 4.40
N SER A 197 -11.44 -10.02 4.83
CA SER A 197 -11.34 -9.56 6.21
C SER A 197 -9.93 -9.54 6.81
N ALA A 198 -8.90 -9.61 5.98
CA ALA A 198 -7.51 -9.43 6.40
C ALA A 198 -7.11 -7.96 6.36
N LEU A 199 -6.03 -7.60 7.05
CA LEU A 199 -5.42 -6.28 6.95
C LEU A 199 -5.01 -6.00 5.50
N HIS A 200 -5.50 -4.89 4.93
CA HIS A 200 -5.19 -4.48 3.57
C HIS A 200 -3.74 -4.01 3.46
N GLN A 201 -3.09 -4.35 2.36
CA GLN A 201 -1.68 -4.02 2.11
C GLN A 201 -1.38 -2.51 2.17
N GLY A 202 -2.34 -1.64 1.87
CA GLY A 202 -2.17 -0.20 1.99
C GLY A 202 -1.90 0.24 3.43
N ALA A 203 -2.74 -0.18 4.38
CA ALA A 203 -2.56 0.10 5.80
C ALA A 203 -1.27 -0.53 6.36
N LEU A 204 -0.96 -1.74 5.90
CA LEU A 204 0.25 -2.47 6.26
C LEU A 204 1.52 -1.68 5.86
N ASN A 205 1.61 -1.23 4.61
CA ASN A 205 2.78 -0.49 4.12
C ASN A 205 2.90 0.89 4.79
N ILE A 206 1.78 1.58 5.06
CA ILE A 206 1.81 2.84 5.81
C ILE A 206 2.38 2.63 7.22
N ALA A 207 2.00 1.57 7.90
CA ALA A 207 2.52 1.28 9.24
C ALA A 207 4.02 0.90 9.22
N LEU A 208 4.46 0.11 8.24
CA LEU A 208 5.87 -0.25 8.06
C LEU A 208 6.73 0.99 7.76
N GLU A 209 6.31 1.83 6.82
CA GLU A 209 7.06 3.04 6.48
C GLU A 209 7.05 4.06 7.64
N ALA A 210 5.93 4.20 8.35
CA ALA A 210 5.89 5.04 9.55
C ALA A 210 6.88 4.57 10.62
N ALA A 211 6.98 3.26 10.86
CA ALA A 211 7.97 2.70 11.79
C ALA A 211 9.41 2.94 11.31
N ALA A 212 9.67 2.84 10.00
CA ALA A 212 10.98 3.15 9.43
C ALA A 212 11.34 4.63 9.62
N MET A 213 10.41 5.54 9.39
CA MET A 213 10.66 6.98 9.53
C MET A 213 10.86 7.39 11.00
N ASP A 214 10.08 6.82 11.93
CA ASP A 214 10.26 7.06 13.37
C ASP A 214 11.63 6.53 13.85
N GLU A 215 12.07 5.35 13.37
CA GLU A 215 13.37 4.80 13.72
C GLU A 215 14.54 5.58 13.10
N LEU A 216 14.44 6.01 11.84
CA LEU A 216 15.42 6.91 11.22
C LEU A 216 15.55 8.22 12.02
N ALA A 217 14.44 8.84 12.41
CA ALA A 217 14.44 10.05 13.22
C ALA A 217 15.07 9.84 14.61
N ARG A 218 14.94 8.63 15.17
CA ARG A 218 15.50 8.29 16.48
C ARG A 218 17.02 8.11 16.46
N VAL A 219 17.55 7.47 15.40
CA VAL A 219 18.98 7.06 15.36
C VAL A 219 19.86 7.98 14.54
N THR A 220 19.28 8.94 13.84
CA THR A 220 20.05 9.86 12.99
C THR A 220 19.79 11.31 13.36
N THR A 221 20.68 12.20 12.94
CA THR A 221 20.54 13.66 13.13
C THR A 221 19.88 14.37 11.96
N SER A 222 19.59 13.66 10.85
CA SER A 222 18.98 14.26 9.67
C SER A 222 17.47 14.32 9.81
N ALA A 223 16.89 15.46 9.45
CA ALA A 223 15.43 15.64 9.49
C ALA A 223 14.71 15.16 8.24
N ALA A 224 15.44 14.91 7.14
CA ALA A 224 14.82 14.59 5.86
C ALA A 224 15.54 13.44 5.14
N TYR A 225 14.75 12.48 4.70
CA TYR A 225 15.18 11.33 3.94
C TYR A 225 14.31 11.16 2.71
N GLN A 226 14.89 10.70 1.61
CA GLN A 226 14.21 10.33 0.39
C GLN A 226 14.31 8.82 0.20
N VAL A 227 13.18 8.14 0.08
CA VAL A 227 13.18 6.73 -0.27
C VAL A 227 13.74 6.55 -1.68
N GLN A 228 14.67 5.60 -1.84
CA GLN A 228 15.24 5.23 -3.14
C GLN A 228 14.79 3.85 -3.59
N HIS A 229 14.64 2.95 -2.65
CA HIS A 229 14.21 1.59 -2.91
C HIS A 229 13.33 1.11 -1.78
N TYR A 230 12.29 0.37 -2.11
CA TYR A 230 11.40 -0.27 -1.15
C TYR A 230 10.98 -1.63 -1.68
N THR A 231 11.15 -2.66 -0.88
CA THR A 231 10.65 -4.01 -1.19
C THR A 231 9.84 -4.52 -0.02
N VAL A 232 8.68 -5.08 -0.28
CA VAL A 232 7.85 -5.74 0.73
C VAL A 232 7.51 -7.16 0.29
N LEU A 233 7.58 -8.09 1.25
CA LEU A 233 7.17 -9.48 1.12
C LEU A 233 5.92 -9.69 1.97
N MET A 234 4.81 -10.08 1.34
CA MET A 234 3.57 -10.46 1.99
C MET A 234 3.67 -11.94 2.40
N VAL A 235 3.91 -12.20 3.68
CA VAL A 235 4.18 -13.55 4.19
C VAL A 235 2.90 -14.32 4.45
N LYS A 236 1.94 -13.67 5.12
CA LYS A 236 0.62 -14.24 5.44
C LYS A 236 -0.41 -13.13 5.65
N PRO A 237 -1.69 -13.36 5.42
CA PRO A 237 -2.72 -12.41 5.78
C PRO A 237 -2.82 -12.26 7.32
N GLY A 238 -3.03 -11.02 7.78
CA GLY A 238 -3.27 -10.68 9.19
C GLY A 238 -4.75 -10.48 9.46
N TYR A 239 -5.30 -11.13 10.50
CA TYR A 239 -6.74 -11.10 10.78
C TYR A 239 -7.10 -10.57 12.17
N THR A 240 -6.21 -10.74 13.15
CA THR A 240 -6.58 -10.58 14.56
C THR A 240 -6.16 -9.20 15.10
N GLY A 241 -4.88 -8.84 14.95
CA GLY A 241 -4.29 -7.66 15.58
C GLY A 241 -4.05 -7.85 17.10
N PRO A 242 -3.37 -6.90 17.77
CA PRO A 242 -2.75 -5.76 17.12
C PRO A 242 -1.68 -6.16 16.10
N PHE A 243 -1.62 -5.40 15.01
CA PHE A 243 -0.61 -5.57 13.95
C PHE A 243 0.54 -4.63 14.24
N VAL A 244 1.65 -5.18 14.72
CA VAL A 244 2.76 -4.39 15.24
C VAL A 244 3.88 -4.29 14.22
N ALA A 245 4.22 -3.05 13.84
CA ALA A 245 5.34 -2.72 12.98
C ALA A 245 6.59 -2.41 13.81
N ARG A 246 7.73 -2.97 13.37
CA ARG A 246 9.07 -2.69 13.90
C ARG A 246 9.99 -2.35 12.74
N ALA A 247 10.97 -1.49 13.01
CA ALA A 247 12.01 -1.14 12.07
C ALA A 247 13.39 -1.17 12.77
N GLU A 248 14.42 -1.47 11.99
CA GLU A 248 15.83 -1.40 12.38
C GLU A 248 16.60 -0.68 11.29
N VAL A 249 17.35 0.35 11.66
CA VAL A 249 18.18 1.12 10.73
C VAL A 249 19.56 0.50 10.64
N ILE A 250 19.98 0.20 9.43
CA ILE A 250 21.29 -0.32 9.09
C ILE A 250 22.13 0.83 8.51
N ASN A 251 23.38 0.96 8.99
CA ASN A 251 24.33 2.01 8.57
C ASN A 251 23.80 3.45 8.77
N PRO A 252 23.41 3.84 10.01
CA PRO A 252 22.81 5.15 10.28
C PRO A 252 23.69 6.35 9.98
N GLU A 253 25.01 6.18 9.94
CA GLU A 253 25.99 7.24 9.63
C GLU A 253 26.19 7.45 8.12
N GLY A 254 25.71 6.54 7.28
CA GLY A 254 25.89 6.59 5.84
C GLY A 254 25.06 7.70 5.16
N GLU A 255 25.48 8.11 3.97
CA GLU A 255 24.65 8.95 3.08
C GLU A 255 23.36 8.25 2.70
N VAL A 256 23.41 6.92 2.56
CA VAL A 256 22.29 6.04 2.33
C VAL A 256 22.18 5.10 3.53
N CYS A 257 21.01 5.12 4.17
CA CYS A 257 20.66 4.20 5.26
C CYS A 257 19.81 3.07 4.71
N GLY A 258 20.08 1.84 5.13
CA GLY A 258 19.17 0.71 4.99
C GLY A 258 18.18 0.68 6.15
N VAL A 259 16.97 0.21 5.91
CA VAL A 259 16.00 -0.06 6.98
C VAL A 259 15.34 -1.41 6.73
N GLU A 260 15.39 -2.28 7.72
CA GLU A 260 14.63 -3.52 7.76
C GLU A 260 13.38 -3.35 8.60
N MET A 261 12.26 -3.86 8.10
CA MET A 261 10.96 -3.71 8.74
C MET A 261 10.27 -5.06 8.85
N THR A 262 9.51 -5.26 9.92
CA THR A 262 8.69 -6.45 10.11
C THR A 262 7.36 -6.07 10.71
N MET A 263 6.27 -6.69 10.21
CA MET A 263 4.95 -6.59 10.80
C MET A 263 4.49 -7.95 11.31
N THR A 264 4.02 -7.96 12.56
CA THR A 264 3.51 -9.15 13.24
C THR A 264 2.05 -8.99 13.61
N ASP A 265 1.27 -10.05 13.51
CA ASP A 265 -0.08 -10.18 14.09
C ASP A 265 0.08 -10.78 15.50
N GLU A 266 0.13 -9.92 16.53
CA GLU A 266 0.39 -10.35 17.91
C GLU A 266 -0.77 -11.18 18.46
N GLY A 267 -2.02 -10.88 18.13
CA GLY A 267 -3.18 -11.67 18.54
C GLY A 267 -3.24 -13.05 17.89
N ALA A 268 -2.44 -13.29 16.87
CA ALA A 268 -2.26 -14.60 16.23
C ALA A 268 -0.94 -15.27 16.63
N GLY A 269 -0.46 -15.07 17.86
CA GLY A 269 0.77 -15.67 18.39
C GLY A 269 2.04 -15.04 17.81
N GLN A 270 2.05 -13.73 17.63
CA GLN A 270 3.19 -12.96 17.07
C GLN A 270 3.61 -13.44 15.67
N ARG A 271 2.64 -13.83 14.88
CA ARG A 271 2.88 -14.35 13.52
C ARG A 271 3.36 -13.23 12.60
N VAL A 272 4.50 -13.41 11.95
CA VAL A 272 4.96 -12.49 10.91
C VAL A 272 3.98 -12.52 9.74
N ILE A 273 3.45 -11.36 9.37
CA ILE A 273 2.53 -11.18 8.24
C ILE A 273 3.19 -10.48 7.05
N ALA A 274 4.19 -9.65 7.29
CA ALA A 274 5.00 -9.05 6.25
C ALA A 274 6.40 -8.72 6.75
N THR A 275 7.35 -8.66 5.82
CA THR A 275 8.67 -8.04 6.03
C THR A 275 8.93 -7.07 4.89
N ALA A 276 9.69 -6.02 5.15
CA ALA A 276 10.11 -5.09 4.11
C ALA A 276 11.55 -4.63 4.34
N SER A 277 12.18 -4.18 3.27
CA SER A 277 13.46 -3.49 3.32
C SER A 277 13.41 -2.24 2.43
N ALA A 278 14.09 -1.20 2.88
CA ALA A 278 14.16 0.06 2.14
C ALA A 278 15.55 0.66 2.21
N THR A 279 15.88 1.48 1.23
CA THR A 279 17.02 2.39 1.29
C THR A 279 16.54 3.83 1.24
N PHE A 280 17.09 4.63 2.13
CA PHE A 280 16.78 6.05 2.24
C PHE A 280 18.06 6.87 2.09
N ARG A 281 18.04 7.87 1.22
CA ARG A 281 19.12 8.83 1.08
C ARG A 281 18.85 10.07 1.91
N ARG A 282 19.83 10.57 2.63
CA ARG A 282 19.76 11.88 3.29
C ARG A 282 19.48 12.96 2.26
N SER A 283 18.45 13.76 2.51
CA SER A 283 18.26 15.00 1.75
C SER A 283 19.22 16.04 2.30
N VAL A 284 20.16 16.48 1.45
CA VAL A 284 20.95 17.66 1.76
C VAL A 284 20.01 18.84 1.64
N GLY A 285 19.74 19.54 2.77
CA GLY A 285 18.91 20.74 2.75
C GLY A 285 19.45 21.69 1.68
N ARG A 286 18.61 22.11 0.76
CA ARG A 286 18.94 23.26 -0.10
C ARG A 286 19.05 24.46 0.84
N SER A 287 20.29 24.90 1.09
CA SER A 287 20.63 26.15 1.76
C SER A 287 20.07 27.34 0.98
#